data_188e180b2966f30cb4ad64ef389487aa
#
_entry.id   188e180b2966f30cb4ad64ef389487aa
#
_cell.length_a   1.000
_cell.length_b   1.000
_cell.length_c   1.000
_cell.angle_alpha   90.00
_cell.angle_beta   90.00
_cell.angle_gamma   90.00
#
_symmetry.space_group_name_H-M   'P 1'
#
loop_
_entity.id
_entity.type
_entity.pdbx_description
1 polymer ?
#
loop_
_entity_poly.entity_id
_entity_poly.type
_entity_poly.pdbx_seq_one_letter_code
_entity_poly.pdbx_strand_id
1 'polypeptide(L)'
;YHGYRTDLATLQQRNLGVGRGARLTDLMQIAAQLKLGARPVKVELDDLHRLQAPSILHWDFNHFVVLTRVRGGYVEVHDPGSGRRRLSWDEVSKHFTGVALELSPEAGFQAREERRRISLRHLLGRVQGLKRAVWTVVLLALALEVFTLAAPLFMQLVVDSAVVSNDRDLLSLLAIGFAMLGLI
;
A
#
# COMPACT_ATOMS: atom_id res chain seq x y z
N TYR A 1 -8.39 -10.64 17.78
CA TYR A 1 -8.88 -11.29 18.98
C TYR A 1 -9.06 -12.81 18.79
N HIS A 2 -9.82 -13.25 17.79
CA HIS A 2 -10.10 -14.67 17.56
C HIS A 2 -9.04 -15.38 16.67
N GLY A 3 -7.90 -14.75 16.41
CA GLY A 3 -6.78 -15.36 15.67
C GLY A 3 -6.91 -15.36 14.14
N TYR A 4 -8.00 -14.83 13.59
CA TYR A 4 -8.13 -14.64 12.15
C TYR A 4 -7.41 -13.35 11.72
N ARG A 5 -6.39 -13.49 10.87
CA ARG A 5 -5.58 -12.37 10.36
C ARG A 5 -5.79 -12.20 8.87
N THR A 6 -6.39 -11.10 8.47
CA THR A 6 -6.59 -10.74 7.06
C THR A 6 -6.25 -9.28 6.83
N ASP A 7 -6.07 -8.89 5.59
CA ASP A 7 -5.94 -7.49 5.20
C ASP A 7 -7.29 -6.91 4.72
N LEU A 8 -7.40 -5.59 4.78
CA LEU A 8 -8.60 -4.87 4.39
C LEU A 8 -8.95 -5.09 2.91
N ALA A 9 -7.93 -5.18 2.04
CA ALA A 9 -8.11 -5.37 0.61
C ALA A 9 -8.77 -6.73 0.30
N THR A 10 -8.36 -7.79 1.01
CA THR A 10 -8.96 -9.13 0.88
C THR A 10 -10.42 -9.13 1.34
N LEU A 11 -10.74 -8.45 2.45
CA LEU A 11 -12.11 -8.31 2.92
C LEU A 11 -12.98 -7.50 1.97
N GLN A 12 -12.49 -6.40 1.44
CA GLN A 12 -13.21 -5.57 0.46
C GLN A 12 -13.47 -6.30 -0.85
N GLN A 13 -12.52 -7.10 -1.33
CA GLN A 13 -12.68 -7.90 -2.55
C GLN A 13 -13.79 -8.96 -2.42
N ARG A 14 -13.97 -9.53 -1.23
CA ARG A 14 -15.05 -10.49 -0.94
C ARG A 14 -16.41 -9.81 -0.74
N ASN A 15 -16.42 -8.54 -0.34
CA ASN A 15 -17.62 -7.80 0.02
C ASN A 15 -17.73 -6.50 -0.81
N LEU A 16 -17.85 -6.62 -2.13
CA LEU A 16 -17.84 -5.53 -3.10
C LEU A 16 -18.94 -4.44 -2.92
N GLY A 17 -19.82 -4.59 -1.92
CA GLY A 17 -20.87 -3.62 -1.60
C GLY A 17 -20.52 -2.58 -0.51
N VAL A 18 -19.43 -2.75 0.22
CA VAL A 18 -19.13 -1.99 1.46
C VAL A 18 -18.35 -0.67 1.20
N GLY A 19 -18.16 -0.27 -0.05
CA GLY A 19 -17.31 0.89 -0.42
C GLY A 19 -17.85 2.28 -0.05
N ARG A 20 -19.06 2.42 0.48
CA ARG A 20 -19.69 3.72 0.81
C ARG A 20 -20.27 3.82 2.22
N GLY A 21 -19.66 3.13 3.17
CA GLY A 21 -20.13 3.04 4.56
C GLY A 21 -20.77 1.68 4.83
N ALA A 22 -20.24 0.95 5.83
CA ALA A 22 -20.78 -0.32 6.25
C ALA A 22 -22.06 -0.10 7.07
N ARG A 23 -23.09 -0.92 6.82
CA ARG A 23 -24.26 -1.03 7.68
C ARG A 23 -24.05 -2.18 8.66
N LEU A 24 -24.84 -2.19 9.74
CA LEU A 24 -24.79 -3.30 10.71
C LEU A 24 -25.06 -4.66 10.06
N THR A 25 -25.97 -4.70 9.08
CA THR A 25 -26.29 -5.89 8.29
C THR A 25 -25.09 -6.40 7.48
N ASP A 26 -24.28 -5.50 6.96
CA ASP A 26 -23.09 -5.85 6.17
C ASP A 26 -22.02 -6.48 7.10
N LEU A 27 -21.86 -5.93 8.31
CA LEU A 27 -20.97 -6.50 9.33
C LEU A 27 -21.42 -7.89 9.76
N MET A 28 -22.72 -8.11 9.91
CA MET A 28 -23.27 -9.43 10.21
C MET A 28 -23.03 -10.43 9.08
N GLN A 29 -23.18 -10.02 7.82
CA GLN A 29 -22.88 -10.88 6.66
C GLN A 29 -21.39 -11.24 6.59
N ILE A 30 -20.50 -10.27 6.83
CA ILE A 30 -19.06 -10.51 6.89
C ILE A 30 -18.72 -11.48 8.02
N ALA A 31 -19.32 -11.31 9.20
CA ALA A 31 -19.14 -12.20 10.33
C ALA A 31 -19.57 -13.63 9.99
N ALA A 32 -20.74 -13.82 9.39
CA ALA A 32 -21.23 -15.12 8.94
C ALA A 32 -20.30 -15.82 7.94
N GLN A 33 -19.74 -15.07 6.97
CA GLN A 33 -18.76 -15.61 6.03
C GLN A 33 -17.47 -16.08 6.73
N LEU A 34 -17.10 -15.42 7.81
CA LEU A 34 -15.95 -15.78 8.64
C LEU A 34 -16.28 -16.86 9.68
N LYS A 35 -17.52 -17.38 9.70
CA LYS A 35 -17.99 -18.34 10.70
C LYS A 35 -17.94 -17.77 12.12
N LEU A 36 -18.24 -16.47 12.22
CA LEU A 36 -18.47 -15.78 13.49
C LEU A 36 -19.97 -15.59 13.68
N GLY A 37 -20.50 -16.06 14.78
CA GLY A 37 -21.85 -15.73 15.22
C GLY A 37 -21.93 -14.24 15.55
N ALA A 38 -22.91 -13.56 14.98
CA ALA A 38 -23.09 -12.12 15.14
C ALA A 38 -24.45 -11.87 15.81
N ARG A 39 -24.43 -11.35 17.03
CA ARG A 39 -25.63 -11.03 17.82
C ARG A 39 -25.77 -9.52 17.98
N PRO A 40 -26.70 -8.88 17.26
CA PRO A 40 -27.01 -7.47 17.49
C PRO A 40 -27.79 -7.33 18.80
N VAL A 41 -27.37 -6.38 19.64
CA VAL A 41 -27.98 -6.11 20.93
C VAL A 41 -28.20 -4.62 21.11
N LYS A 42 -29.30 -4.25 21.74
CA LYS A 42 -29.54 -2.89 22.22
C LYS A 42 -29.12 -2.83 23.69
N VAL A 43 -28.22 -1.90 24.01
CA VAL A 43 -27.55 -1.82 25.31
C VAL A 43 -27.55 -0.38 25.79
N GLU A 44 -27.89 -0.19 27.06
CA GLU A 44 -27.73 1.12 27.69
C GLU A 44 -26.28 1.37 28.09
N LEU A 45 -25.92 2.62 28.31
CA LEU A 45 -24.56 3.03 28.61
C LEU A 45 -24.00 2.29 29.83
N ASP A 46 -24.80 2.17 30.89
CA ASP A 46 -24.43 1.52 32.14
C ASP A 46 -24.21 0.01 32.00
N ASP A 47 -24.83 -0.60 31.00
CA ASP A 47 -24.75 -2.03 30.73
C ASP A 47 -23.62 -2.43 29.77
N LEU A 48 -22.81 -1.46 29.26
CA LEU A 48 -21.66 -1.75 28.39
C LEU A 48 -20.68 -2.75 29.01
N HIS A 49 -20.58 -2.79 30.32
CA HIS A 49 -19.74 -3.74 31.07
C HIS A 49 -20.18 -5.20 30.93
N ARG A 50 -21.43 -5.45 30.53
CA ARG A 50 -22.04 -6.79 30.35
C ARG A 50 -21.76 -7.35 28.95
N LEU A 51 -21.33 -6.52 28.00
CA LEU A 51 -20.99 -6.97 26.66
C LEU A 51 -19.77 -7.88 26.69
N GLN A 52 -19.83 -8.93 25.88
CA GLN A 52 -18.69 -9.81 25.66
C GLN A 52 -17.66 -9.09 24.77
N ALA A 53 -16.54 -8.69 25.34
CA ALA A 53 -15.47 -8.07 24.57
C ALA A 53 -14.64 -9.13 23.80
N PRO A 54 -14.27 -8.88 22.52
CA PRO A 54 -14.52 -7.66 21.78
C PRO A 54 -15.92 -7.59 21.17
N SER A 55 -16.54 -6.41 21.20
CA SER A 55 -17.82 -6.13 20.56
C SER A 55 -17.69 -4.92 19.66
N ILE A 56 -18.50 -4.83 18.61
CA ILE A 56 -18.55 -3.66 17.73
C ILE A 56 -19.67 -2.74 18.24
N LEU A 57 -19.34 -1.48 18.51
CA LEU A 57 -20.29 -0.45 18.90
C LEU A 57 -20.64 0.42 17.69
N HIS A 58 -21.93 0.75 17.54
CA HIS A 58 -22.39 1.74 16.59
C HIS A 58 -22.17 3.15 17.17
N TRP A 59 -21.56 4.02 16.38
CA TRP A 59 -20.97 5.27 16.82
C TRP A 59 -21.39 6.41 15.92
N ASP A 60 -21.80 7.54 16.46
CA ASP A 60 -22.19 8.75 15.71
C ASP A 60 -23.20 8.50 14.57
N PHE A 61 -24.04 7.46 14.67
CA PHE A 61 -25.01 7.02 13.65
C PHE A 61 -24.45 6.62 12.28
N ASN A 62 -23.16 6.76 12.03
CA ASN A 62 -22.53 6.50 10.74
C ASN A 62 -21.17 5.80 10.84
N HIS A 63 -20.74 5.47 12.03
CA HIS A 63 -19.42 4.91 12.30
C HIS A 63 -19.49 3.67 13.21
N PHE A 64 -18.44 2.86 13.20
CA PHE A 64 -18.31 1.69 14.07
C PHE A 64 -16.93 1.68 14.73
N VAL A 65 -16.91 1.39 16.02
CA VAL A 65 -15.70 1.22 16.81
C VAL A 65 -15.72 -0.13 17.52
N VAL A 66 -14.57 -0.67 17.86
CA VAL A 66 -14.46 -1.96 18.56
C VAL A 66 -14.23 -1.71 20.04
N LEU A 67 -15.19 -2.10 20.86
CA LEU A 67 -15.06 -2.16 22.32
C LEU A 67 -14.06 -3.27 22.69
N THR A 68 -13.00 -2.92 23.38
CA THR A 68 -11.98 -3.87 23.79
C THR A 68 -11.98 -4.14 25.29
N ARG A 69 -12.33 -3.14 26.07
CA ARG A 69 -12.38 -3.25 27.55
C ARG A 69 -13.24 -2.16 28.16
N VAL A 70 -13.96 -2.51 29.22
CA VAL A 70 -14.67 -1.57 30.09
C VAL A 70 -14.01 -1.60 31.46
N ARG A 71 -13.74 -0.44 32.03
CA ARG A 71 -13.25 -0.26 33.40
C ARG A 71 -14.13 0.78 34.12
N GLY A 72 -14.10 0.79 35.44
CA GLY A 72 -14.95 1.69 36.24
C GLY A 72 -14.82 3.17 35.92
N GLY A 73 -13.65 3.64 35.42
CA GLY A 73 -13.41 5.05 35.10
C GLY A 73 -13.29 5.36 33.59
N TYR A 74 -13.21 4.35 32.70
CA TYR A 74 -13.01 4.56 31.28
C TYR A 74 -13.41 3.35 30.43
N VAL A 75 -13.65 3.59 29.16
CA VAL A 75 -13.92 2.59 28.13
C VAL A 75 -12.78 2.62 27.10
N GLU A 76 -12.21 1.44 26.80
CA GLU A 76 -11.20 1.32 25.74
C GLU A 76 -11.87 0.87 24.44
N VAL A 77 -11.67 1.66 23.41
CA VAL A 77 -12.16 1.36 22.05
C VAL A 77 -11.01 1.39 21.04
N HIS A 78 -11.15 0.60 19.98
CA HIS A 78 -10.36 0.71 18.77
C HIS A 78 -11.22 1.35 17.69
N ASP A 79 -10.84 2.53 17.30
CA ASP A 79 -11.47 3.28 16.21
C ASP A 79 -10.64 3.09 14.93
N PRO A 80 -11.24 2.69 13.81
CA PRO A 80 -10.54 2.56 12.54
C PRO A 80 -9.85 3.84 12.06
N GLY A 81 -10.42 5.01 12.39
CA GLY A 81 -9.89 6.32 11.98
C GLY A 81 -8.81 6.89 12.90
N SER A 82 -8.94 6.69 14.22
CA SER A 82 -8.08 7.32 15.23
C SER A 82 -7.26 6.32 16.06
N GLY A 83 -7.43 5.01 15.83
CA GLY A 83 -6.71 3.96 16.53
C GLY A 83 -7.26 3.64 17.92
N ARG A 84 -6.38 3.20 18.82
CA ARG A 84 -6.78 2.83 20.19
C ARG A 84 -6.96 4.08 21.04
N ARG A 85 -8.14 4.20 21.67
CA ARG A 85 -8.51 5.32 22.53
C ARG A 85 -9.04 4.84 23.86
N ARG A 86 -8.81 5.64 24.90
CA ARG A 86 -9.46 5.54 26.19
C ARG A 86 -10.38 6.73 26.33
N LEU A 87 -11.65 6.46 26.53
CA LEU A 87 -12.71 7.46 26.58
C LEU A 87 -13.34 7.47 27.96
N SER A 88 -13.68 8.65 28.46
CA SER A 88 -14.50 8.80 29.65
C SER A 88 -15.95 8.38 29.38
N TRP A 89 -16.71 8.09 30.40
CA TRP A 89 -18.12 7.77 30.26
C TRP A 89 -18.93 8.90 29.60
N ASP A 90 -18.58 10.16 29.91
CA ASP A 90 -19.19 11.33 29.26
C ASP A 90 -18.92 11.41 27.77
N GLU A 91 -17.72 11.04 27.32
CA GLU A 91 -17.40 10.97 25.91
C GLU A 91 -18.15 9.84 25.23
N VAL A 92 -18.20 8.65 25.84
CA VAL A 92 -18.96 7.50 25.30
C VAL A 92 -20.43 7.84 25.18
N SER A 93 -21.02 8.53 26.15
CA SER A 93 -22.45 8.91 26.13
C SER A 93 -22.82 9.83 24.96
N LYS A 94 -21.89 10.64 24.47
CA LYS A 94 -22.13 11.58 23.35
C LYS A 94 -22.14 10.89 21.99
N HIS A 95 -21.48 9.76 21.88
CA HIS A 95 -21.20 9.11 20.60
C HIS A 95 -21.88 7.73 20.47
N PHE A 96 -22.03 7.00 21.54
CA PHE A 96 -22.63 5.66 21.52
C PHE A 96 -24.14 5.73 21.27
N THR A 97 -24.62 5.02 20.27
CA THR A 97 -26.03 5.06 19.83
C THR A 97 -26.94 4.05 20.53
N GLY A 98 -26.40 3.27 21.47
CA GLY A 98 -27.16 2.21 22.16
C GLY A 98 -27.20 0.89 21.39
N VAL A 99 -26.49 0.75 20.25
CA VAL A 99 -26.47 -0.48 19.45
C VAL A 99 -25.07 -1.08 19.46
N ALA A 100 -24.98 -2.37 19.77
CA ALA A 100 -23.75 -3.13 19.75
C ALA A 100 -23.92 -4.45 18.97
N LEU A 101 -22.83 -4.98 18.45
CA LEU A 101 -22.76 -6.28 17.79
C LEU A 101 -21.72 -7.14 18.52
N GLU A 102 -22.18 -8.17 19.20
CA GLU A 102 -21.31 -9.17 19.80
C GLU A 102 -20.91 -10.21 18.76
N LEU A 103 -19.64 -10.58 18.76
CA LEU A 103 -19.07 -11.56 17.85
C LEU A 103 -18.49 -12.73 18.64
N SER A 104 -18.89 -13.94 18.30
CA SER A 104 -18.37 -15.17 18.92
C SER A 104 -18.00 -16.20 17.85
N PRO A 105 -16.90 -16.96 18.02
CA PRO A 105 -16.57 -18.05 17.12
C PRO A 105 -17.65 -19.14 17.12
N GLU A 106 -18.09 -19.55 15.92
CA GLU A 106 -18.98 -20.70 15.74
C GLU A 106 -18.19 -22.01 15.54
N ALA A 107 -18.90 -23.16 15.58
CA ALA A 107 -18.31 -24.49 15.46
C ALA A 107 -17.51 -24.74 14.16
N GLY A 108 -17.55 -23.88 13.19
CA GLY A 108 -16.77 -23.94 11.95
C GLY A 108 -15.68 -22.88 11.82
N PHE A 109 -15.47 -22.08 12.86
CA PHE A 109 -14.46 -21.01 12.83
C PHE A 109 -13.05 -21.60 12.78
N GLN A 110 -12.25 -21.11 11.85
CA GLN A 110 -10.83 -21.47 11.75
C GLN A 110 -10.00 -20.21 11.79
N ALA A 111 -9.11 -20.11 12.76
CA ALA A 111 -8.10 -19.09 12.82
C ALA A 111 -7.14 -19.29 11.62
N ARG A 112 -7.18 -18.40 10.64
CA ARG A 112 -6.34 -18.43 9.45
C ARG A 112 -5.60 -17.11 9.27
N GLU A 113 -4.39 -17.19 8.75
CA GLU A 113 -3.68 -16.01 8.28
C GLU A 113 -3.84 -15.90 6.76
N GLU A 114 -4.79 -15.08 6.32
CA GLU A 114 -5.04 -14.77 4.90
C GLU A 114 -4.44 -13.41 4.53
N ARG A 115 -3.15 -13.22 4.82
CA ARG A 115 -2.43 -12.05 4.35
C ARG A 115 -1.90 -12.33 2.96
N ARG A 116 -2.35 -11.55 2.01
CA ARG A 116 -1.77 -11.54 0.67
C ARG A 116 -0.37 -10.92 0.76
N ARG A 117 0.67 -11.75 0.81
CA ARG A 117 2.04 -11.24 0.66
C ARG A 117 2.14 -10.64 -0.74
N ILE A 118 2.15 -9.33 -0.82
CA ILE A 118 2.44 -8.63 -2.07
C ILE A 118 3.89 -8.95 -2.41
N SER A 119 4.10 -9.93 -3.27
CA SER A 119 5.43 -10.25 -3.78
C SER A 119 5.83 -9.16 -4.78
N LEU A 120 6.94 -8.48 -4.55
CA LEU A 120 7.53 -7.52 -5.48
C LEU A 120 7.73 -8.13 -6.89
N ARG A 121 7.93 -9.44 -6.98
CA ARG A 121 7.95 -10.17 -8.25
C ARG A 121 6.63 -10.07 -9.04
N HIS A 122 5.47 -9.97 -8.37
CA HIS A 122 4.18 -9.80 -9.04
C HIS A 122 3.99 -8.38 -9.60
N LEU A 123 4.58 -7.38 -8.95
CA LEU A 123 4.60 -5.99 -9.44
C LEU A 123 5.53 -5.87 -10.67
N LEU A 124 6.71 -6.48 -10.62
CA LEU A 124 7.67 -6.48 -11.74
C LEU A 124 7.20 -7.35 -12.93
N GLY A 125 6.46 -8.45 -12.68
CA GLY A 125 5.96 -9.34 -13.74
C GLY A 125 4.86 -8.73 -14.62
N ARG A 126 4.23 -7.63 -14.20
CA ARG A 126 3.13 -6.99 -14.93
C ARG A 126 3.58 -5.87 -15.88
N VAL A 127 4.84 -5.44 -15.82
CA VAL A 127 5.36 -4.42 -16.72
C VAL A 127 5.86 -5.12 -17.99
N GLN A 128 4.95 -5.33 -18.92
CA GLN A 128 5.34 -5.79 -20.28
C GLN A 128 6.24 -4.75 -20.93
N GLY A 129 7.40 -5.19 -21.39
CA GLY A 129 8.37 -4.30 -22.06
C GLY A 129 9.45 -3.70 -21.16
N LEU A 130 9.42 -3.90 -19.83
CA LEU A 130 10.46 -3.36 -18.94
C LEU A 130 11.87 -3.79 -19.34
N LYS A 131 12.06 -5.07 -19.70
CA LYS A 131 13.37 -5.55 -20.18
C LYS A 131 13.84 -4.81 -21.42
N ARG A 132 12.94 -4.60 -22.40
CA ARG A 132 13.28 -3.87 -23.63
C ARG A 132 13.61 -2.41 -23.33
N ALA A 133 12.83 -1.74 -22.49
CA ALA A 133 13.09 -0.36 -22.08
C ALA A 133 14.44 -0.23 -21.36
N VAL A 134 14.76 -1.12 -20.42
CA VAL A 134 16.05 -1.12 -19.73
C VAL A 134 17.20 -1.33 -20.70
N TRP A 135 17.11 -2.31 -21.63
CA TRP A 135 18.13 -2.52 -22.64
C TRP A 135 18.32 -1.32 -23.55
N THR A 136 17.22 -0.68 -23.97
CA THR A 136 17.32 0.55 -24.79
C THR A 136 18.05 1.67 -24.06
N VAL A 137 17.72 1.90 -22.80
CA VAL A 137 18.40 2.92 -21.96
C VAL A 137 19.88 2.59 -21.78
N VAL A 138 20.23 1.34 -21.51
CA VAL A 138 21.63 0.90 -21.36
C VAL A 138 22.40 1.09 -22.64
N LEU A 139 21.84 0.71 -23.78
CA LEU A 139 22.49 0.90 -25.09
C LEU A 139 22.71 2.37 -25.44
N LEU A 140 21.71 3.22 -25.16
CA LEU A 140 21.84 4.67 -25.38
C LEU A 140 22.89 5.28 -24.44
N ALA A 141 22.91 4.89 -23.17
CA ALA A 141 23.94 5.34 -22.24
C ALA A 141 25.35 4.94 -22.68
N LEU A 142 25.50 3.70 -23.14
CA LEU A 142 26.79 3.19 -23.64
C LEU A 142 27.24 3.90 -24.90
N ALA A 143 26.29 4.20 -25.82
CA ALA A 143 26.59 5.00 -27.01
C ALA A 143 27.07 6.41 -26.64
N LEU A 144 26.37 7.08 -25.70
CA LEU A 144 26.79 8.39 -25.20
C LEU A 144 28.18 8.35 -24.55
N GLU A 145 28.49 7.31 -23.80
CA GLU A 145 29.80 7.13 -23.15
C GLU A 145 30.92 7.01 -24.20
N VAL A 146 30.70 6.22 -25.27
CA VAL A 146 31.66 6.10 -26.37
C VAL A 146 31.91 7.44 -27.05
N PHE A 147 30.85 8.25 -27.29
CA PHE A 147 31.00 9.59 -27.85
C PHE A 147 31.78 10.53 -26.93
N THR A 148 31.50 10.47 -25.62
CA THR A 148 32.18 11.29 -24.62
C THR A 148 33.66 10.97 -24.54
N LEU A 149 34.07 9.72 -24.71
CA LEU A 149 35.46 9.28 -24.73
C LEU A 149 36.14 9.58 -26.09
N ALA A 150 35.39 9.56 -27.19
CA ALA A 150 35.94 9.83 -28.52
C ALA A 150 36.42 11.27 -28.64
N ALA A 151 35.76 12.26 -28.04
CA ALA A 151 36.12 13.66 -28.14
C ALA A 151 37.53 13.98 -27.61
N PRO A 152 37.97 13.58 -26.41
CA PRO A 152 39.32 13.80 -25.92
C PRO A 152 40.38 13.03 -26.73
N LEU A 153 40.09 11.78 -27.15
CA LEU A 153 41.00 11.00 -27.97
C LEU A 153 41.20 11.65 -29.35
N PHE A 154 40.15 12.17 -29.95
CA PHE A 154 40.22 12.90 -31.18
C PHE A 154 41.09 14.18 -31.03
N MET A 155 40.85 14.94 -29.93
CA MET A 155 41.63 16.13 -29.64
C MET A 155 43.13 15.82 -29.48
N GLN A 156 43.43 14.73 -28.77
CA GLN A 156 44.80 14.24 -28.61
C GLN A 156 45.43 13.91 -29.99
N LEU A 157 44.68 13.19 -30.84
CA LEU A 157 45.16 12.82 -32.16
C LEU A 157 45.42 14.07 -33.07
N VAL A 158 44.57 15.08 -33.00
CA VAL A 158 44.74 16.35 -33.72
C VAL A 158 46.00 17.06 -33.24
N VAL A 159 46.21 17.16 -31.92
CA VAL A 159 47.38 17.85 -31.38
C VAL A 159 48.67 17.09 -31.71
N ASP A 160 48.71 15.80 -31.46
CA ASP A 160 49.93 15.00 -31.56
C ASP A 160 50.33 14.73 -33.01
N SER A 161 49.37 14.53 -33.92
CA SER A 161 49.67 14.13 -35.30
C SER A 161 49.53 15.26 -36.29
N ALA A 162 48.46 16.05 -36.25
CA ALA A 162 48.18 17.06 -37.26
C ALA A 162 48.92 18.40 -37.02
N VAL A 163 48.94 18.84 -35.74
CA VAL A 163 49.56 20.12 -35.39
C VAL A 163 51.10 20.01 -35.36
N VAL A 164 51.62 18.92 -34.80
CA VAL A 164 53.06 18.69 -34.67
C VAL A 164 53.69 18.39 -36.03
N SER A 165 53.01 17.62 -36.91
CA SER A 165 53.52 17.30 -38.28
C SER A 165 53.24 18.36 -39.31
N ASN A 166 52.42 19.38 -38.98
CA ASN A 166 52.00 20.44 -39.95
C ASN A 166 51.30 19.87 -41.20
N ASP A 167 50.68 18.71 -41.12
CA ASP A 167 49.99 18.02 -42.18
C ASP A 167 48.57 18.54 -42.34
N ARG A 168 48.31 19.42 -43.27
CA ARG A 168 47.01 20.05 -43.54
C ARG A 168 45.98 19.05 -44.10
N ASP A 169 46.42 18.02 -44.80
CA ASP A 169 45.52 17.04 -45.42
C ASP A 169 44.98 16.10 -44.36
N LEU A 170 45.81 15.70 -43.42
CA LEU A 170 45.41 14.93 -42.28
C LEU A 170 44.44 15.72 -41.38
N LEU A 171 44.67 17.01 -41.16
CA LEU A 171 43.84 17.89 -40.37
C LEU A 171 42.44 18.05 -40.97
N SER A 172 42.35 18.21 -42.30
CA SER A 172 41.07 18.31 -43.00
C SER A 172 40.28 16.99 -42.96
N LEU A 173 40.93 15.84 -43.10
CA LEU A 173 40.33 14.52 -43.03
C LEU A 173 39.75 14.25 -41.64
N LEU A 174 40.51 14.58 -40.59
CA LEU A 174 40.07 14.44 -39.19
C LEU A 174 38.90 15.36 -38.88
N ALA A 175 38.91 16.61 -39.35
CA ALA A 175 37.81 17.56 -39.14
C ALA A 175 36.49 17.07 -39.77
N ILE A 176 36.55 16.54 -40.99
CA ILE A 176 35.39 15.95 -41.67
C ILE A 176 34.88 14.74 -40.93
N GLY A 177 35.76 13.83 -40.49
CA GLY A 177 35.40 12.64 -39.73
C GLY A 177 34.68 12.99 -38.39
N PHE A 178 35.19 14.00 -37.68
CA PHE A 178 34.56 14.45 -36.44
C PHE A 178 33.21 15.15 -36.67
N ALA A 179 33.11 15.97 -37.74
CA ALA A 179 31.84 16.58 -38.10
C ALA A 179 30.77 15.54 -38.47
N MET A 180 31.13 14.48 -39.20
CA MET A 180 30.23 13.37 -39.48
C MET A 180 29.78 12.61 -38.21
N LEU A 181 30.69 12.41 -37.27
CA LEU A 181 30.39 11.78 -35.98
C LEU A 181 29.41 12.63 -35.13
N GLY A 182 29.51 13.96 -35.21
CA GLY A 182 28.61 14.88 -34.47
C GLY A 182 27.24 15.07 -35.12
N LEU A 183 27.04 14.58 -36.35
CA LEU A 183 25.79 14.73 -37.10
C LEU A 183 24.87 13.50 -36.98
N ILE A 184 25.36 12.40 -36.35
CA ILE A 184 24.63 11.16 -36.06
C ILE A 184 24.06 11.21 -34.67
#